data_cd43a0e402cdd652e519f887d3d303d3
#
_entry.id   cd43a0e402cdd652e519f887d3d303d3
#
_cell.length_a   1.000
_cell.length_b   1.000
_cell.length_c   1.000
_cell.angle_alpha   90.00
_cell.angle_beta   90.00
_cell.angle_gamma   90.00
#
_symmetry.space_group_name_H-M   'P 1'
#
loop_
_entity.id
_entity.type
_entity.pdbx_description
1 polymer ?
#
loop_
_entity_poly.entity_id
_entity_poly.type
_entity_poly.pdbx_seq_one_letter_code
_entity_poly.pdbx_strand_id
1 'polypeptide(L)'
;ANELFRFAMYHIYHARTGIFSLIAGAVAAILAVTRWGSSSTFEKVILCLCIFSFLIWEPLKNFVRSKAQAASDAYRNPITFTFDGDGIEAAQGKSRQKVPWKNVVKTVKAVSLYIIYIDEIRAFLIPVPAVANKAAFEEILRAHVSAERRKGV
;
A
#
# COMPACT_ATOMS: atom_id res chain seq x y z
N ALA A 1 12.31 -0.07 1.23
CA ALA A 1 11.63 -1.34 1.58
C ALA A 1 10.37 -1.09 2.42
N ASN A 2 10.47 -0.27 3.46
CA ASN A 2 9.34 -0.03 4.38
C ASN A 2 8.15 0.66 3.70
N GLU A 3 8.39 1.63 2.81
CA GLU A 3 7.34 2.33 2.06
C GLU A 3 6.61 1.38 1.10
N LEU A 4 7.36 0.53 0.39
CA LEU A 4 6.79 -0.48 -0.51
C LEU A 4 5.97 -1.51 0.25
N PHE A 5 6.45 -1.94 1.42
CA PHE A 5 5.70 -2.84 2.29
C PHE A 5 4.40 -2.20 2.80
N ARG A 6 4.46 -0.95 3.29
CA ARG A 6 3.28 -0.21 3.76
C ARG A 6 2.25 -0.01 2.64
N PHE A 7 2.72 0.30 1.43
CA PHE A 7 1.85 0.39 0.25
C PHE A 7 1.18 -0.94 -0.07
N ALA A 8 1.96 -2.04 -0.12
CA ALA A 8 1.42 -3.37 -0.38
C ALA A 8 0.37 -3.77 0.66
N MET A 9 0.65 -3.53 1.95
CA MET A 9 -0.30 -3.81 3.03
C MET A 9 -1.55 -2.95 2.93
N TYR A 10 -1.41 -1.64 2.64
CA TYR A 10 -2.55 -0.77 2.43
C TYR A 10 -3.43 -1.26 1.28
N HIS A 11 -2.81 -1.60 0.13
CA HIS A 11 -3.55 -2.04 -1.05
C HIS A 11 -4.27 -3.37 -0.82
N ILE A 12 -3.60 -4.35 -0.21
CA ILE A 12 -4.18 -5.67 0.08
C ILE A 12 -5.35 -5.56 1.05
N TYR A 13 -5.17 -4.87 2.17
CA TYR A 13 -6.21 -4.81 3.21
C TYR A 13 -7.35 -3.81 2.92
N HIS A 14 -7.25 -3.02 1.83
CA HIS A 14 -8.37 -2.25 1.30
C HIS A 14 -9.05 -2.92 0.10
N ALA A 15 -8.48 -4.00 -0.42
CA ALA A 15 -9.13 -4.85 -1.40
C ALA A 15 -10.14 -5.80 -0.73
N ARG A 16 -11.21 -6.16 -1.44
CA ARG A 16 -12.25 -7.10 -0.92
C ARG A 16 -11.65 -8.43 -0.47
N THR A 17 -10.69 -8.96 -1.21
CA THR A 17 -9.99 -10.21 -0.90
C THR A 17 -9.20 -10.14 0.39
N GLY A 18 -8.54 -9.01 0.67
CA GLY A 18 -7.78 -8.83 1.90
C GLY A 18 -8.67 -8.68 3.14
N ILE A 19 -9.79 -7.99 3.02
CA ILE A 19 -10.80 -7.91 4.10
C ILE A 19 -11.33 -9.31 4.41
N PHE A 20 -11.66 -10.11 3.37
CA PHE A 20 -12.10 -11.48 3.54
C PHE A 20 -11.06 -12.34 4.25
N SER A 21 -9.78 -12.24 3.87
CA SER A 21 -8.69 -12.96 4.51
C SER A 21 -8.53 -12.61 5.99
N LEU A 22 -8.67 -11.33 6.35
CA LEU A 22 -8.65 -10.90 7.76
C LEU A 22 -9.80 -11.50 8.56
N ILE A 23 -11.01 -11.45 8.02
CA ILE A 23 -12.20 -12.02 8.67
C ILE A 23 -12.04 -13.53 8.84
N ALA A 24 -11.64 -14.25 7.80
CA ALA A 24 -11.43 -15.70 7.86
C ALA A 24 -10.36 -16.08 8.88
N GLY A 25 -9.23 -15.36 8.90
CA GLY A 25 -8.17 -15.58 9.89
C GLY A 25 -8.60 -15.28 11.32
N ALA A 26 -9.37 -14.21 11.53
CA ALA A 26 -9.91 -13.86 12.85
C ALA A 26 -10.92 -14.92 13.34
N VAL A 27 -11.82 -15.37 12.48
CA VAL A 27 -12.76 -16.46 12.82
C VAL A 27 -12.01 -17.73 13.18
N ALA A 28 -10.99 -18.12 12.41
CA ALA A 28 -10.17 -19.30 12.72
C ALA A 28 -9.45 -19.16 14.08
N ALA A 29 -8.94 -17.97 14.40
CA ALA A 29 -8.29 -17.68 15.67
C ALA A 29 -9.29 -17.77 16.85
N ILE A 30 -10.49 -17.22 16.71
CA ILE A 30 -11.55 -17.30 17.73
C ILE A 30 -11.94 -18.76 17.96
N LEU A 31 -12.16 -19.53 16.89
CA LEU A 31 -12.48 -20.96 17.01
C LEU A 31 -11.34 -21.75 17.67
N ALA A 32 -10.08 -21.44 17.34
CA ALA A 32 -8.94 -22.06 17.98
C ALA A 32 -8.93 -21.80 19.49
N VAL A 33 -9.18 -20.57 19.95
CA VAL A 33 -9.20 -20.24 21.37
C VAL A 33 -10.39 -20.88 22.10
N THR A 34 -11.61 -20.79 21.50
CA THR A 34 -12.84 -21.19 22.19
C THR A 34 -13.08 -22.70 22.18
N ARG A 35 -12.59 -23.42 21.15
CA ARG A 35 -12.86 -24.83 20.95
C ARG A 35 -11.63 -25.74 21.05
N TRP A 36 -10.49 -25.22 21.42
CA TRP A 36 -9.23 -26.00 21.45
C TRP A 36 -9.32 -27.30 22.25
N GLY A 37 -9.97 -27.25 23.42
CA GLY A 37 -10.11 -28.43 24.31
C GLY A 37 -11.03 -29.53 23.76
N SER A 38 -12.04 -29.17 22.96
CA SER A 38 -13.04 -30.08 22.38
C SER A 38 -12.73 -30.47 20.93
N SER A 39 -11.77 -29.82 20.29
CA SER A 39 -11.41 -30.08 18.89
C SER A 39 -10.53 -31.32 18.75
N SER A 40 -10.78 -32.08 17.69
CA SER A 40 -9.91 -33.20 17.28
C SER A 40 -8.55 -32.68 16.82
N THR A 41 -7.55 -33.55 16.76
CA THR A 41 -6.21 -33.22 16.26
C THR A 41 -6.27 -32.69 14.83
N PHE A 42 -7.13 -33.26 13.99
CA PHE A 42 -7.31 -32.81 12.59
C PHE A 42 -7.87 -31.39 12.51
N GLU A 43 -8.88 -31.04 13.29
CA GLU A 43 -9.45 -29.69 13.36
C GLU A 43 -8.41 -28.68 13.85
N LYS A 44 -7.61 -29.01 14.85
CA LYS A 44 -6.51 -28.16 15.33
C LYS A 44 -5.50 -27.85 14.23
N VAL A 45 -5.11 -28.84 13.46
CA VAL A 45 -4.19 -28.66 12.33
C VAL A 45 -4.79 -27.74 11.28
N ILE A 46 -6.06 -27.93 10.91
CA ILE A 46 -6.75 -27.05 9.94
C ILE A 46 -6.82 -25.61 10.47
N LEU A 47 -7.21 -25.40 11.71
CA LEU A 47 -7.27 -24.06 12.30
C LEU A 47 -5.92 -23.37 12.28
N CYS A 48 -4.84 -24.08 12.66
CA CYS A 48 -3.47 -23.52 12.59
C CYS A 48 -3.06 -23.16 11.15
N LEU A 49 -3.38 -24.00 10.17
CA LEU A 49 -3.10 -23.72 8.75
C LEU A 49 -3.88 -22.52 8.25
N CYS A 50 -5.15 -22.36 8.63
CA CYS A 50 -5.96 -21.21 8.30
C CYS A 50 -5.39 -19.92 8.91
N ILE A 51 -5.08 -19.93 10.21
CA ILE A 51 -4.46 -18.78 10.89
C ILE A 51 -3.15 -18.40 10.20
N PHE A 52 -2.27 -19.37 9.96
CA PHE A 52 -1.00 -19.15 9.30
C PHE A 52 -1.19 -18.56 7.89
N SER A 53 -2.05 -19.18 7.08
CA SER A 53 -2.26 -18.75 5.68
C SER A 53 -2.85 -17.34 5.58
N PHE A 54 -3.85 -17.02 6.39
CA PHE A 54 -4.58 -15.77 6.27
C PHE A 54 -3.96 -14.60 7.05
N LEU A 55 -3.33 -14.85 8.19
CA LEU A 55 -2.80 -13.78 9.04
C LEU A 55 -1.28 -13.62 8.96
N ILE A 56 -0.52 -14.66 8.67
CA ILE A 56 0.94 -14.64 8.72
C ILE A 56 1.55 -14.67 7.31
N TRP A 57 1.10 -15.59 6.45
CA TRP A 57 1.72 -15.81 5.15
C TRP A 57 1.65 -14.59 4.22
N GLU A 58 0.50 -13.93 4.16
CA GLU A 58 0.33 -12.76 3.30
C GLU A 58 1.23 -11.57 3.71
N PRO A 59 1.28 -11.14 4.98
CA PRO A 59 2.23 -10.12 5.41
C PRO A 59 3.68 -10.51 5.18
N LEU A 60 4.04 -11.76 5.48
CA LEU A 60 5.41 -12.26 5.34
C LEU A 60 5.86 -12.26 3.87
N LYS A 61 5.04 -12.81 2.99
CA LYS A 61 5.28 -12.82 1.53
C LYS A 61 5.50 -11.40 0.99
N ASN A 62 4.64 -10.46 1.39
CA ASN A 62 4.73 -9.08 0.94
C ASN A 62 5.94 -8.34 1.53
N PHE A 63 6.33 -8.67 2.76
CA PHE A 63 7.55 -8.13 3.37
C PHE A 63 8.80 -8.58 2.60
N VAL A 64 8.93 -9.87 2.30
CA VAL A 64 10.05 -10.42 1.53
C VAL A 64 10.08 -9.81 0.12
N ARG A 65 8.91 -9.74 -0.55
CA ARG A 65 8.78 -9.14 -1.88
C ARG A 65 9.17 -7.66 -1.90
N SER A 66 8.72 -6.90 -0.90
CA SER A 66 9.05 -5.47 -0.78
C SER A 66 10.54 -5.24 -0.55
N LYS A 67 11.21 -6.11 0.22
CA LYS A 67 12.66 -6.06 0.39
C LYS A 67 13.40 -6.37 -0.92
N ALA A 68 13.00 -7.42 -1.62
CA ALA A 68 13.61 -7.79 -2.90
C ALA A 68 13.41 -6.68 -3.94
N GLN A 69 12.21 -6.10 -4.01
CA GLN A 69 11.91 -4.99 -4.91
C GLN A 69 12.73 -3.73 -4.58
N ALA A 70 12.87 -3.38 -3.30
CA ALA A 70 13.67 -2.24 -2.86
C ALA A 70 15.17 -2.40 -3.16
N ALA A 71 15.67 -3.64 -3.25
CA ALA A 71 17.05 -3.95 -3.61
C ALA A 71 17.30 -3.92 -5.12
N SER A 72 16.26 -3.86 -5.94
CA SER A 72 16.39 -3.81 -7.40
C SER A 72 16.98 -2.47 -7.87
N ASP A 73 17.65 -2.49 -9.03
CA ASP A 73 18.28 -1.31 -9.61
C ASP A 73 17.31 -0.16 -9.87
N ALA A 74 16.03 -0.49 -10.10
CA ALA A 74 14.97 0.50 -10.27
C ALA A 74 14.74 1.40 -9.04
N TYR A 75 15.13 0.96 -7.83
CA TYR A 75 14.95 1.69 -6.59
C TYR A 75 16.27 2.16 -5.94
N ARG A 76 17.42 1.94 -6.59
CA ARG A 76 18.72 2.37 -6.08
C ARG A 76 18.91 3.87 -6.13
N ASN A 77 18.40 4.52 -7.17
CA ASN A 77 18.51 5.96 -7.32
C ASN A 77 17.30 6.68 -6.69
N PRO A 78 17.51 7.79 -5.97
CA PRO A 78 16.41 8.58 -5.44
C PRO A 78 15.54 9.09 -6.58
N ILE A 79 14.23 9.09 -6.34
CA ILE A 79 13.26 9.67 -7.26
C ILE A 79 12.95 11.09 -6.77
N THR A 80 13.12 12.07 -7.65
CA THR A 80 12.71 13.45 -7.38
C THR A 80 11.36 13.69 -8.06
N PHE A 81 10.39 14.16 -7.28
CA PHE A 81 9.09 14.55 -7.80
C PHE A 81 8.99 16.07 -7.88
N THR A 82 8.58 16.57 -9.03
CA THR A 82 8.24 17.99 -9.26
C THR A 82 6.76 18.07 -9.61
N PHE A 83 6.05 18.98 -8.95
CA PHE A 83 4.63 19.21 -9.14
C PHE A 83 4.45 20.59 -9.75
N ASP A 84 3.87 20.67 -10.92
CA ASP A 84 3.58 21.93 -11.63
C ASP A 84 2.10 22.00 -12.03
N GLY A 85 1.70 23.09 -12.70
CA GLY A 85 0.33 23.27 -13.18
C GLY A 85 -0.13 22.24 -14.22
N ASP A 86 0.81 21.61 -14.94
CA ASP A 86 0.52 20.65 -16.01
C ASP A 86 0.46 19.20 -15.49
N GLY A 87 1.19 18.88 -14.41
CA GLY A 87 1.25 17.51 -13.92
C GLY A 87 2.33 17.25 -12.90
N ILE A 88 2.71 15.98 -12.84
CA ILE A 88 3.71 15.43 -11.93
C ILE A 88 4.87 14.92 -12.78
N GLU A 89 6.06 15.47 -12.56
CA GLU A 89 7.29 14.95 -13.15
C GLU A 89 8.03 14.10 -12.13
N ALA A 90 8.31 12.86 -12.48
CA ALA A 90 9.16 11.94 -11.71
C ALA A 90 10.50 11.78 -12.44
N ALA A 91 11.59 12.17 -11.81
CA ALA A 91 12.94 12.07 -12.34
C ALA A 91 13.76 11.07 -11.51
N GLN A 92 14.41 10.11 -12.17
CA GLN A 92 15.29 9.12 -11.56
C GLN A 92 16.53 8.92 -12.41
N GLY A 93 17.66 9.38 -11.95
CA GLY A 93 18.90 9.38 -12.73
C GLY A 93 18.72 10.16 -14.05
N LYS A 94 18.86 9.46 -15.17
CA LYS A 94 18.64 10.05 -16.52
C LYS A 94 17.21 9.88 -17.04
N SER A 95 16.38 9.11 -16.34
CA SER A 95 14.98 8.86 -16.73
C SER A 95 14.08 9.95 -16.16
N ARG A 96 13.17 10.45 -17.00
CA ARG A 96 12.13 11.39 -16.60
C ARG A 96 10.80 10.93 -17.14
N GLN A 97 9.77 11.01 -16.31
CA GLN A 97 8.40 10.70 -16.68
C GLN A 97 7.50 11.85 -16.22
N LYS A 98 6.77 12.45 -17.13
CA LYS A 98 5.74 13.47 -16.82
C LYS A 98 4.36 12.83 -16.95
N VAL A 99 3.55 12.96 -15.90
CA VAL A 99 2.17 12.47 -15.83
C VAL A 99 1.24 13.68 -15.68
N PRO A 100 0.42 14.02 -16.69
CA PRO A 100 -0.55 15.11 -16.59
C PRO A 100 -1.58 14.82 -15.49
N TRP A 101 -2.08 15.89 -14.84
CA TRP A 101 -3.09 15.77 -13.77
C TRP A 101 -4.35 15.01 -14.19
N LYS A 102 -4.76 15.11 -15.47
CA LYS A 102 -5.90 14.36 -16.02
C LYS A 102 -5.75 12.83 -15.90
N ASN A 103 -4.52 12.36 -15.89
CA ASN A 103 -4.20 10.92 -15.78
C ASN A 103 -4.09 10.45 -14.32
N VAL A 104 -4.20 11.35 -13.34
CA VAL A 104 -4.25 10.97 -11.93
C VAL A 104 -5.64 10.41 -11.62
N VAL A 105 -5.71 9.12 -11.33
CA VAL A 105 -6.98 8.41 -11.04
C VAL A 105 -7.50 8.79 -9.66
N LYS A 106 -6.63 8.73 -8.65
CA LYS A 106 -6.97 9.10 -7.26
C LYS A 106 -5.73 9.41 -6.45
N THR A 107 -5.91 10.14 -5.36
CA THR A 107 -4.88 10.38 -4.35
C THR A 107 -5.34 9.90 -2.98
N VAL A 108 -4.44 9.32 -2.23
CA VAL A 108 -4.71 8.81 -0.88
C VAL A 108 -3.60 9.25 0.05
N LYS A 109 -3.96 9.83 1.19
CA LYS A 109 -3.04 10.06 2.30
C LYS A 109 -3.20 8.93 3.31
N ALA A 110 -2.23 8.05 3.37
CA ALA A 110 -2.08 7.07 4.43
C ALA A 110 -1.22 7.67 5.57
N VAL A 111 -1.10 6.96 6.70
CA VAL A 111 -0.41 7.47 7.90
C VAL A 111 1.00 8.02 7.61
N SER A 112 1.73 7.42 6.68
CA SER A 112 3.13 7.77 6.39
C SER A 112 3.43 8.01 4.91
N LEU A 113 2.43 7.91 4.02
CA LEU A 113 2.60 7.98 2.58
C LEU A 113 1.49 8.80 1.93
N TYR A 114 1.86 9.63 0.95
CA TYR A 114 0.94 10.05 -0.10
C TYR A 114 1.05 9.06 -1.25
N ILE A 115 -0.08 8.52 -1.68
CA ILE A 115 -0.18 7.54 -2.76
C ILE A 115 -0.96 8.22 -3.89
N ILE A 116 -0.30 8.44 -5.02
CA ILE A 116 -0.90 9.08 -6.21
C ILE A 116 -1.03 8.02 -7.28
N TYR A 117 -2.24 7.52 -7.49
CA TYR A 117 -2.52 6.49 -8.50
C TYR A 117 -2.61 7.12 -9.89
N ILE A 118 -1.84 6.57 -10.81
CA ILE A 118 -1.84 6.94 -12.23
C ILE A 118 -2.57 5.93 -13.10
N ASP A 119 -2.83 4.75 -12.56
CA ASP A 119 -3.77 3.74 -13.05
C ASP A 119 -4.19 2.80 -11.90
N GLU A 120 -4.82 1.67 -12.23
CA GLU A 120 -5.30 0.70 -11.22
C GLU A 120 -4.16 0.02 -10.44
N ILE A 121 -2.97 -0.08 -11.04
CA ILE A 121 -1.84 -0.86 -10.52
C ILE A 121 -0.66 0.04 -10.14
N ARG A 122 -0.41 1.13 -10.92
CA ARG A 122 0.75 1.99 -10.76
C ARG A 122 0.42 3.21 -9.92
N ALA A 123 1.28 3.51 -8.96
CA ALA A 123 1.17 4.69 -8.12
C ALA A 123 2.54 5.28 -7.80
N PHE A 124 2.59 6.59 -7.66
CA PHE A 124 3.70 7.28 -7.02
C PHE A 124 3.55 7.21 -5.51
N LEU A 125 4.62 6.80 -4.83
CA LEU A 125 4.69 6.68 -3.38
C LEU A 125 5.59 7.78 -2.83
N ILE A 126 5.02 8.72 -2.12
CA ILE A 126 5.75 9.86 -1.57
C ILE A 126 5.69 9.79 -0.05
N PRO A 127 6.82 9.52 0.62
CA PRO A 127 6.85 9.52 2.08
C PRO A 127 6.46 10.89 2.64
N VAL A 128 5.54 10.92 3.61
CA VAL A 128 5.11 12.17 4.27
C VAL A 128 6.29 13.00 4.81
N PRO A 129 7.37 12.38 5.39
CA PRO A 129 8.54 13.12 5.82
C PRO A 129 9.38 13.72 4.68
N ALA A 130 9.26 13.22 3.45
CA ALA A 130 9.99 13.74 2.28
C ALA A 130 9.37 15.02 1.71
N VAL A 131 8.15 15.36 2.12
CA VAL A 131 7.45 16.57 1.69
C VAL A 131 7.81 17.73 2.62
N ALA A 132 8.62 18.67 2.13
CA ALA A 132 9.08 19.81 2.90
C ALA A 132 7.94 20.73 3.36
N ASN A 133 7.02 21.06 2.46
CA ASN A 133 5.82 21.86 2.76
C ASN A 133 4.56 21.08 2.45
N LYS A 134 4.02 20.42 3.48
CA LYS A 134 2.84 19.57 3.37
C LYS A 134 1.59 20.36 3.00
N ALA A 135 1.42 21.57 3.55
CA ALA A 135 0.25 22.39 3.26
C ALA A 135 0.19 22.80 1.79
N ALA A 136 1.29 23.32 1.24
CA ALA A 136 1.38 23.67 -0.18
C ALA A 136 1.22 22.45 -1.09
N PHE A 137 1.78 21.30 -0.69
CA PHE A 137 1.63 20.06 -1.45
C PHE A 137 0.17 19.58 -1.50
N GLU A 138 -0.52 19.60 -0.37
CA GLU A 138 -1.94 19.21 -0.29
C GLU A 138 -2.83 20.22 -1.04
N GLU A 139 -2.47 21.50 -1.04
CA GLU A 139 -3.17 22.52 -1.81
C GLU A 139 -3.06 22.27 -3.32
N ILE A 140 -1.87 21.92 -3.83
CA ILE A 140 -1.68 21.51 -5.23
C ILE A 140 -2.56 20.30 -5.56
N LEU A 141 -2.58 19.28 -4.70
CA LEU A 141 -3.44 18.12 -4.91
C LEU A 141 -4.93 18.49 -4.92
N ARG A 142 -5.35 19.44 -4.07
CA ARG A 142 -6.74 19.93 -4.04
C ARG A 142 -7.11 20.73 -5.27
N ALA A 143 -6.18 21.49 -5.83
CA ALA A 143 -6.40 22.28 -7.02
C ALA A 143 -6.60 21.42 -8.27
N HIS A 144 -5.89 20.29 -8.39
CA HIS A 144 -5.85 19.50 -9.63
C HIS A 144 -6.59 18.16 -9.57
N VAL A 145 -6.92 17.65 -8.37
CA VAL A 145 -7.65 16.38 -8.20
C VAL A 145 -8.99 16.67 -7.54
N SER A 146 -10.10 16.18 -8.10
CA SER A 146 -11.44 16.41 -7.57
C SER A 146 -11.62 15.74 -6.18
N ALA A 147 -12.52 16.29 -5.35
CA ALA A 147 -12.77 15.81 -3.99
C ALA A 147 -13.11 14.32 -3.92
N GLU A 148 -13.87 13.81 -4.89
CA GLU A 148 -14.28 12.40 -4.99
C GLU A 148 -13.10 11.45 -5.19
N ARG A 149 -12.01 11.95 -5.82
CA ARG A 149 -10.79 11.18 -6.10
C ARG A 149 -9.69 11.39 -5.05
N ARG A 150 -9.97 12.14 -3.98
CA ARG A 150 -9.05 12.37 -2.86
C ARG A 150 -9.54 11.68 -1.60
N LYS A 151 -8.61 11.03 -0.87
CA LYS A 151 -8.89 10.43 0.43
C LYS A 151 -7.84 10.88 1.44
N GLY A 152 -8.27 11.63 2.46
CA GLY A 152 -7.41 12.09 3.54
C GLY A 152 -6.46 13.25 3.19
N VAL A 153 -6.68 13.92 2.04
CA VAL A 153 -5.87 15.07 1.54
C VAL A 153 -6.71 16.35 1.58
#